data_120b4e6d403aacf9741e416c1f321e1f
#
_entry.id   120b4e6d403aacf9741e416c1f321e1f
#
_cell.length_a   1.000
_cell.length_b   1.000
_cell.length_c   1.000
_cell.angle_alpha   90.00
_cell.angle_beta   90.00
_cell.angle_gamma   90.00
#
_symmetry.space_group_name_H-M   'P 1'
#
loop_
_entity.id
_entity.type
_entity.pdbx_description
1 polymer ?
#
loop_
_entity_poly.entity_id
_entity_poly.type
_entity_poly.pdbx_seq_one_letter_code
_entity_poly.pdbx_strand_id
1 'polypeptide(L)' 'MNPKRAGEESEPRVPTDLGKALAATPTAKVQWNDLTPIARRDFITWIDSAKQPETRRRRIEKACAMLAASKRRP' A
#
# COMPACT_ATOMS: atom_id res chain seq x y z
N MET A 1 21.75 -18.07 4.71
CA MET A 1 21.54 -16.82 3.99
C MET A 1 20.25 -16.86 3.22
N ASN A 2 19.53 -15.82 3.29
CA ASN A 2 18.22 -15.79 2.69
C ASN A 2 18.27 -15.04 1.36
N PRO A 3 18.23 -15.72 0.23
CA PRO A 3 18.39 -15.07 -1.07
C PRO A 3 17.29 -14.08 -1.43
N LYS A 4 16.12 -14.24 -0.87
CA LYS A 4 15.05 -13.30 -1.21
C LYS A 4 15.26 -11.94 -0.59
N ARG A 5 16.29 -11.81 0.20
CA ARG A 5 16.57 -10.55 0.83
C ARG A 5 16.80 -9.43 -0.17
N ALA A 6 17.43 -9.74 -1.28
CA ALA A 6 17.63 -8.73 -2.32
C ALA A 6 16.30 -8.23 -2.85
N GLY A 7 15.35 -9.15 -3.08
CA GLY A 7 14.03 -8.75 -3.51
C GLY A 7 13.27 -7.97 -2.45
N GLU A 8 13.45 -8.37 -1.19
CA GLU A 8 12.81 -7.67 -0.11
C GLU A 8 13.32 -6.24 0.05
N GLU A 9 14.61 -6.05 -0.20
CA GLU A 9 15.19 -4.73 -0.08
C GLU A 9 14.68 -3.78 -1.13
N SER A 10 14.31 -4.27 -2.28
CA SER A 10 13.79 -3.41 -3.34
C SER A 10 12.29 -3.21 -3.26
N GLU A 11 11.61 -3.91 -2.35
CA GLU A 11 10.17 -3.78 -2.21
C GLU A 11 9.82 -3.13 -0.88
N PRO A 12 8.93 -2.12 -0.89
CA PRO A 12 8.53 -1.49 0.34
C PRO A 12 7.72 -2.45 1.20
N ARG A 13 7.90 -2.32 2.51
CA ARG A 13 7.16 -3.14 3.44
C ARG A 13 5.77 -2.57 3.63
N VAL A 14 4.75 -3.41 3.52
CA VAL A 14 3.36 -2.99 3.68
C VAL A 14 3.04 -2.87 5.17
N PRO A 15 2.60 -1.69 5.63
CA PRO A 15 2.17 -1.56 7.02
C PRO A 15 1.00 -2.50 7.33
N THR A 16 0.92 -2.93 8.58
CA THR A 16 -0.08 -3.91 8.99
C THR A 16 -1.51 -3.41 8.74
N ASP A 17 -1.77 -2.14 9.06
CA ASP A 17 -3.11 -1.59 8.89
C ASP A 17 -3.49 -1.51 7.41
N LEU A 18 -2.55 -1.12 6.55
CA LEU A 18 -2.80 -1.12 5.12
C LEU A 18 -3.01 -2.54 4.60
N GLY A 19 -2.20 -3.48 5.08
CA GLY A 19 -2.36 -4.87 4.67
C GLY A 19 -3.73 -5.43 5.01
N LYS A 20 -4.24 -5.10 6.19
CA LYS A 20 -5.57 -5.55 6.59
C LYS A 20 -6.66 -4.93 5.73
N ALA A 21 -6.51 -3.65 5.40
CA ALA A 21 -7.49 -2.97 4.55
C ALA A 21 -7.50 -3.57 3.15
N LEU A 22 -6.32 -3.88 2.61
CA LEU A 22 -6.23 -4.51 1.29
C LEU A 22 -6.85 -5.90 1.31
N ALA A 23 -6.62 -6.65 2.38
CA ALA A 23 -7.19 -7.99 2.49
C ALA A 23 -8.71 -7.93 2.52
N ALA A 24 -9.27 -6.86 3.09
CA ALA A 24 -10.72 -6.70 3.14
C ALA A 24 -11.31 -6.14 1.85
N THR A 25 -10.48 -5.71 0.92
CA THR A 25 -10.93 -5.12 -0.34
C THR A 25 -10.25 -5.85 -1.50
N PRO A 26 -10.81 -6.99 -1.95
CA PRO A 26 -10.13 -7.83 -2.93
C PRO A 26 -9.74 -7.09 -4.22
N THR A 27 -10.60 -6.20 -4.70
CA THR A 27 -10.30 -5.44 -5.92
C THR A 27 -9.07 -4.58 -5.73
N ALA A 28 -8.97 -3.93 -4.57
CA ALA A 28 -7.80 -3.10 -4.26
C ALA A 28 -6.56 -3.97 -4.13
N LYS A 29 -6.70 -5.16 -3.54
CA LYS A 29 -5.56 -6.05 -3.38
C LYS A 29 -4.99 -6.49 -4.72
N VAL A 30 -5.84 -6.79 -5.68
CA VAL A 30 -5.39 -7.18 -7.00
C VAL A 30 -4.60 -6.04 -7.64
N GLN A 31 -5.12 -4.82 -7.55
CA GLN A 31 -4.43 -3.67 -8.11
C GLN A 31 -3.12 -3.39 -7.38
N TRP A 32 -3.11 -3.55 -6.06
CA TRP A 32 -1.89 -3.36 -5.29
C TRP A 32 -0.79 -4.31 -5.76
N ASN A 33 -1.15 -5.57 -5.97
CA ASN A 33 -0.18 -6.56 -6.42
C ASN A 33 0.36 -6.25 -7.80
N ASP A 34 -0.41 -5.51 -8.61
CA ASP A 34 -0.02 -5.16 -9.96
C ASP A 34 0.83 -3.90 -10.02
N LEU A 35 0.93 -3.17 -8.91
CA LEU A 35 1.73 -1.95 -8.87
C LEU A 35 3.21 -2.27 -8.92
N THR A 36 3.99 -1.33 -9.46
CA THR A 36 5.43 -1.40 -9.36
C THR A 36 5.86 -1.13 -7.91
N PRO A 37 7.06 -1.54 -7.51
CA PRO A 37 7.54 -1.22 -6.16
C PRO A 37 7.57 0.28 -5.88
N ILE A 38 7.87 1.08 -6.88
CA ILE A 38 7.90 2.54 -6.70
C ILE A 38 6.49 3.06 -6.42
N ALA A 39 5.50 2.57 -7.15
CA ALA A 39 4.12 3.00 -6.94
C ALA A 39 3.63 2.58 -5.55
N ARG A 40 3.97 1.37 -5.12
CA ARG A 40 3.61 0.93 -3.77
C ARG A 40 4.25 1.82 -2.72
N ARG A 41 5.51 2.17 -2.92
CA ARG A 41 6.21 3.04 -1.99
C ARG A 41 5.54 4.41 -1.90
N ASP A 42 5.08 4.93 -3.04
CA ASP A 42 4.41 6.22 -3.04
C ASP A 42 3.15 6.20 -2.18
N PHE A 43 2.35 5.14 -2.30
CA PHE A 43 1.17 5.00 -1.46
C PHE A 43 1.56 4.90 0.02
N ILE A 44 2.56 4.08 0.32
CA ILE A 44 2.99 3.88 1.71
C ILE A 44 3.53 5.18 2.29
N THR A 45 4.35 5.90 1.54
CA THR A 45 4.90 7.16 1.99
C THR A 45 3.79 8.17 2.27
N TRP A 46 2.81 8.24 1.38
CA TRP A 46 1.69 9.15 1.54
C TRP A 46 0.88 8.80 2.80
N ILE A 47 0.66 7.52 3.04
CA ILE A 47 -0.06 7.07 4.23
C ILE A 47 0.76 7.35 5.48
N ASP A 48 2.05 7.02 5.45
CA ASP A 48 2.92 7.20 6.60
C ASP A 48 3.15 8.67 6.94
N SER A 49 2.96 9.56 6.00
CA SER A 49 3.13 10.99 6.28
C SER A 49 1.99 11.56 7.11
N ALA A 50 0.92 10.82 7.30
CA ALA A 50 -0.18 11.25 8.16
C ALA A 50 0.30 11.26 9.61
N LYS A 51 0.11 12.38 10.29
CA LYS A 51 0.60 12.53 11.66
C LYS A 51 -0.38 12.05 12.71
N GLN A 52 -1.66 11.96 12.35
CA GLN A 52 -2.69 11.53 13.27
C GLN A 52 -3.29 10.21 12.80
N PRO A 53 -3.67 9.36 13.77
CA PRO A 53 -4.23 8.05 13.41
C PRO A 53 -5.48 8.14 12.54
N GLU A 54 -6.32 9.13 12.77
CA GLU A 54 -7.53 9.28 11.98
C GLU A 54 -7.20 9.65 10.54
N THR A 55 -6.26 10.54 10.34
CA THR A 55 -5.83 10.93 8.99
C THR A 55 -5.23 9.73 8.29
N ARG A 56 -4.43 8.95 9.01
CA ARG A 56 -3.82 7.75 8.45
C ARG A 56 -4.89 6.76 7.98
N ARG A 57 -5.90 6.56 8.81
CA ARG A 57 -6.99 5.64 8.46
C ARG A 57 -7.73 6.12 7.23
N ARG A 58 -8.00 7.42 7.14
CA ARG A 58 -8.68 7.99 5.97
C ARG A 58 -7.85 7.80 4.71
N ARG A 59 -6.55 7.97 4.81
CA ARG A 59 -5.68 7.79 3.66
C ARG A 59 -5.65 6.34 3.21
N ILE A 60 -5.66 5.41 4.15
CA ILE A 60 -5.72 3.99 3.82
C ILE A 60 -7.03 3.67 3.10
N GLU A 61 -8.15 4.18 3.61
CA GLU A 61 -9.43 3.97 2.96
C GLU A 61 -9.45 4.56 1.56
N LYS A 62 -8.88 5.76 1.42
CA LYS A 62 -8.83 6.41 0.13
C LYS A 62 -7.93 5.64 -0.83
N ALA A 63 -6.81 5.13 -0.33
CA ALA A 63 -5.91 4.34 -1.16
C ALA A 63 -6.64 3.11 -1.70
N CYS A 64 -7.37 2.41 -0.83
CA CYS A 64 -8.12 1.24 -1.27
C CYS A 64 -9.18 1.60 -2.30
N ALA A 65 -9.87 2.72 -2.11
CA ALA A 65 -10.87 3.17 -3.05
C ALA A 65 -10.26 3.53 -4.40
N MET A 66 -9.09 4.20 -4.38
CA MET A 66 -8.41 4.56 -5.60
C MET A 66 -7.92 3.33 -6.34
N LEU A 67 -7.38 2.36 -5.62
CA LEU A 67 -6.92 1.12 -6.25
C LEU A 67 -8.09 0.33 -6.82
N ALA A 68 -9.20 0.27 -6.09
CA ALA A 68 -10.38 -0.41 -6.60
C ALA A 68 -10.90 0.24 -7.87
N ALA A 69 -10.65 1.55 -8.03
CA ALA A 69 -11.01 2.27 -9.24
C ALA A 69 -9.89 2.27 -10.27
N SER A 70 -8.88 1.44 -10.08
CA SER A 70 -7.72 1.29 -10.97
C SER A 70 -6.84 2.53 -11.03
N LYS A 71 -6.87 3.35 -10.02
CA LYS A 71 -5.96 4.48 -9.93
C LYS A 71 -4.69 4.04 -9.23
N ARG A 72 -3.54 4.42 -9.77
CA ARG A 72 -2.27 3.89 -9.32
C ARG A 72 -1.42 4.90 -8.58
N ARG A 73 -1.96 6.06 -8.29
CA ARG A 73 -1.24 7.10 -7.54
C ARG A 73 -2.13 7.68 -6.48
N PRO A 74 -1.53 8.02 -5.35
CA PRO A 74 -2.29 8.69 -4.31
C PRO A 74 -2.72 10.09 -4.69
#